data_dc5631de3545d2744bc819ce44d92487
#
_entry.id   dc5631de3545d2744bc819ce44d92487
#
_cell.length_a   1.000
_cell.length_b   1.000
_cell.length_c   1.000
_cell.angle_alpha   90.00
_cell.angle_beta   90.00
_cell.angle_gamma   90.00
#
_symmetry.space_group_name_H-M   'P 1'
#
loop_
_entity.id
_entity.type
_entity.pdbx_description
1 polymer ?
#
loop_
_entity_poly.entity_id
_entity_poly.type
_entity_poly.pdbx_seq_one_letter_code
_entity_poly.pdbx_strand_id
1 'polypeptide(L)'
;MGSKSLFKAGVAVFLVLNLVGCEAFVRKFTRKKKDTGQKEEMVLAPVEYKPTMDHVQLYKQHFLFWKSWHDELINALLMNSSQKKRIDCAGQAVKNLINMRGLLAPDKQALLDKYLTRMADLQDLIKGDIYGRNNATYRQKADVLKMDILRYFSFNKVEKSII
;
A
#
# COMPACT_ATOMS: atom_id res chain seq x y z
N MET A 1 66.08 16.59 9.05
CA MET A 1 65.00 16.29 10.02
C MET A 1 63.76 17.18 9.81
N GLY A 2 63.31 17.43 8.61
CA GLY A 2 62.18 18.37 8.33
C GLY A 2 60.90 17.77 7.70
N SER A 3 60.98 16.60 7.03
CA SER A 3 59.87 16.07 6.23
C SER A 3 58.73 15.49 7.06
N LYS A 4 59.02 14.81 8.16
CA LYS A 4 58.00 14.18 9.03
C LYS A 4 57.19 15.19 9.84
N SER A 5 57.72 16.37 10.12
CA SER A 5 57.05 17.44 10.86
C SER A 5 56.05 18.17 9.95
N LEU A 6 56.40 18.43 8.71
CA LEU A 6 55.51 19.04 7.70
C LEU A 6 54.31 18.15 7.37
N PHE A 7 54.50 16.83 7.30
CA PHE A 7 53.41 15.89 7.06
C PHE A 7 52.41 15.85 8.22
N LYS A 8 52.92 15.86 9.47
CA LYS A 8 52.02 15.90 10.66
C LYS A 8 51.25 17.21 10.75
N ALA A 9 51.83 18.34 10.39
CA ALA A 9 51.17 19.62 10.35
C ALA A 9 50.06 19.65 9.28
N GLY A 10 50.29 19.08 8.10
CA GLY A 10 49.28 18.97 7.03
C GLY A 10 48.10 18.12 7.41
N VAL A 11 48.30 16.97 8.09
CA VAL A 11 47.22 16.10 8.56
C VAL A 11 46.40 16.79 9.65
N ALA A 12 47.03 17.53 10.55
CA ALA A 12 46.32 18.25 11.62
C ALA A 12 45.42 19.36 11.04
N VAL A 13 45.91 20.14 10.05
CA VAL A 13 45.12 21.17 9.37
C VAL A 13 43.94 20.56 8.60
N PHE A 14 44.14 19.42 7.93
CA PHE A 14 43.07 18.73 7.23
C PHE A 14 41.97 18.23 8.16
N LEU A 15 42.32 17.72 9.35
CA LEU A 15 41.34 17.28 10.37
C LEU A 15 40.53 18.46 10.94
N VAL A 16 41.15 19.61 11.19
CA VAL A 16 40.50 20.82 11.68
C VAL A 16 39.53 21.38 10.64
N LEU A 17 39.86 21.36 9.37
CA LEU A 17 38.98 21.83 8.29
C LEU A 17 37.73 20.95 8.14
N ASN A 18 37.82 19.65 8.40
CA ASN A 18 36.65 18.75 8.38
C ASN A 18 35.70 18.97 9.57
N LEU A 19 36.19 19.43 10.72
CA LEU A 19 35.36 19.69 11.90
C LEU A 19 34.56 20.99 11.78
N VAL A 20 35.07 22.01 11.07
CA VAL A 20 34.35 23.28 10.88
C VAL A 20 33.21 23.15 9.85
N GLY A 21 33.28 22.18 8.93
CA GLY A 21 32.23 21.95 7.92
C GLY A 21 30.93 21.41 8.46
N CYS A 22 30.94 20.70 9.61
CA CYS A 22 29.75 20.09 10.16
C CYS A 22 28.77 21.10 10.77
N GLU A 23 29.22 22.22 11.31
CA GLU A 23 28.35 23.21 11.95
C GLU A 23 27.47 23.98 10.95
N ALA A 24 28.01 24.26 9.76
CA ALA A 24 27.27 24.92 8.68
C ALA A 24 26.16 24.01 8.11
N PHE A 25 26.39 22.70 8.10
CA PHE A 25 25.42 21.71 7.62
C PHE A 25 24.25 21.53 8.60
N VAL A 26 24.52 21.48 9.89
CA VAL A 26 23.48 21.38 10.93
C VAL A 26 22.57 22.62 10.94
N ARG A 27 23.12 23.82 10.77
CA ARG A 27 22.37 25.08 10.73
C ARG A 27 21.37 25.15 9.55
N LYS A 28 21.66 24.47 8.44
CA LYS A 28 20.80 24.50 7.23
C LYS A 28 19.58 23.59 7.34
N PHE A 29 19.64 22.57 8.21
CA PHE A 29 18.56 21.59 8.39
C PHE A 29 17.79 21.71 9.71
N THR A 30 18.29 22.49 10.69
CA THR A 30 17.50 22.82 11.87
C THR A 30 16.63 24.04 11.59
N ARG A 31 15.34 23.82 11.35
CA ARG A 31 14.35 24.89 11.32
C ARG A 31 14.42 25.65 12.66
N LYS A 32 14.85 26.92 12.63
CA LYS A 32 14.66 27.82 13.77
C LYS A 32 13.19 27.78 14.17
N LYS A 33 12.90 27.36 15.41
CA LYS A 33 11.60 27.66 16.04
C LYS A 33 11.43 29.18 15.97
N LYS A 34 10.48 29.65 15.18
CA LYS A 34 10.00 31.02 15.28
C LYS A 34 9.34 31.10 16.65
N ASP A 35 9.90 31.89 17.54
CA ASP A 35 9.17 32.43 18.69
C ASP A 35 8.07 33.36 18.12
N THR A 36 6.95 32.78 17.83
CA THR A 36 5.71 33.49 17.61
C THR A 36 5.11 33.66 18.99
N GLY A 37 5.18 34.92 19.52
CA GLY A 37 4.37 35.36 20.65
C GLY A 37 2.94 34.84 20.47
N GLN A 38 2.44 34.20 21.50
CA GLN A 38 1.13 33.58 21.56
C GLN A 38 0.04 34.58 21.13
N LYS A 39 -0.41 34.48 19.89
CA LYS A 39 -1.82 34.57 19.60
C LYS A 39 -2.32 33.13 19.65
N GLU A 40 -3.18 32.84 20.60
CA GLU A 40 -3.98 31.62 20.57
C GLU A 40 -4.78 31.64 19.26
N GLU A 41 -4.17 31.14 18.17
CA GLU A 41 -4.94 30.70 17.03
C GLU A 41 -5.83 29.60 17.56
N MET A 42 -7.12 29.88 17.61
CA MET A 42 -8.15 28.87 17.84
C MET A 42 -7.88 27.74 16.83
N VAL A 43 -7.17 26.70 17.27
CA VAL A 43 -6.99 25.49 16.50
C VAL A 43 -8.40 24.93 16.34
N LEU A 44 -9.03 25.28 15.22
CA LEU A 44 -10.22 24.57 14.78
C LEU A 44 -9.78 23.11 14.71
N ALA A 45 -10.20 22.33 15.72
CA ALA A 45 -10.03 20.89 15.67
C ALA A 45 -10.49 20.44 14.27
N PRO A 46 -9.69 19.67 13.53
CA PRO A 46 -10.11 19.20 12.23
C PRO A 46 -11.45 18.51 12.44
N VAL A 47 -12.52 19.10 11.93
CA VAL A 47 -13.80 18.40 11.87
C VAL A 47 -13.48 17.17 11.03
N GLU A 48 -13.49 16.00 11.66
CA GLU A 48 -13.30 14.73 10.96
C GLU A 48 -14.45 14.65 9.97
N TYR A 49 -14.17 15.07 8.73
CA TYR A 49 -15.10 14.96 7.63
C TYR A 49 -15.20 13.47 7.33
N LYS A 50 -16.16 12.80 7.96
CA LYS A 50 -16.62 11.49 7.51
C LYS A 50 -17.48 11.74 6.29
N PRO A 51 -16.96 11.58 5.07
CA PRO A 51 -17.84 11.59 3.92
C PRO A 51 -18.78 10.40 4.12
N THR A 52 -20.03 10.67 4.41
CA THR A 52 -21.10 9.67 4.36
C THR A 52 -21.28 9.31 2.89
N MET A 53 -20.37 8.48 2.37
CA MET A 53 -20.55 7.89 1.05
C MET A 53 -21.77 7.02 1.10
N ASP A 54 -22.68 7.22 0.16
CA ASP A 54 -23.77 6.29 -0.11
C ASP A 54 -23.22 4.88 -0.37
N HIS A 55 -23.91 3.86 0.10
CA HIS A 55 -23.49 2.46 -0.01
C HIS A 55 -23.22 2.05 -1.47
N VAL A 56 -23.97 2.60 -2.42
CA VAL A 56 -23.74 2.40 -3.85
C VAL A 56 -22.38 2.94 -4.30
N GLN A 57 -22.01 4.14 -3.88
CA GLN A 57 -20.71 4.73 -4.21
C GLN A 57 -19.57 3.97 -3.53
N LEU A 58 -19.78 3.55 -2.28
CA LEU A 58 -18.81 2.79 -1.51
C LEU A 58 -18.57 1.42 -2.15
N TYR A 59 -19.64 0.75 -2.63
CA TYR A 59 -19.51 -0.50 -3.37
C TYR A 59 -18.69 -0.32 -4.66
N LYS A 60 -19.01 0.71 -5.46
CA LYS A 60 -18.27 1.03 -6.69
C LYS A 60 -16.79 1.28 -6.41
N GLN A 61 -16.49 1.99 -5.33
CA GLN A 61 -15.11 2.27 -4.91
C GLN A 61 -14.36 0.97 -4.55
N HIS A 62 -14.95 0.12 -3.70
CA HIS A 62 -14.33 -1.15 -3.31
C HIS A 62 -14.17 -2.10 -4.49
N PHE A 63 -15.15 -2.14 -5.40
CA PHE A 63 -15.06 -2.93 -6.63
C PHE A 63 -13.90 -2.45 -7.52
N LEU A 64 -13.72 -1.13 -7.68
CA LEU A 64 -12.62 -0.56 -8.45
C LEU A 64 -11.27 -0.87 -7.80
N PHE A 65 -11.16 -0.73 -6.47
CA PHE A 65 -9.95 -1.06 -5.73
C PHE A 65 -9.63 -2.55 -5.80
N TRP A 66 -10.64 -3.43 -5.62
CA TRP A 66 -10.46 -4.85 -5.82
C TRP A 66 -9.91 -5.15 -7.21
N LYS A 67 -10.53 -4.61 -8.25
CA LYS A 67 -10.11 -4.83 -9.65
C LYS A 67 -8.65 -4.39 -9.86
N SER A 68 -8.29 -3.20 -9.37
CA SER A 68 -6.93 -2.66 -9.50
C SER A 68 -5.89 -3.56 -8.81
N TRP A 69 -6.14 -3.96 -7.56
CA TRP A 69 -5.23 -4.82 -6.81
C TRP A 69 -5.15 -6.24 -7.39
N HIS A 70 -6.25 -6.73 -7.93
CA HIS A 70 -6.29 -8.04 -8.58
C HIS A 70 -5.52 -8.03 -9.91
N ASP A 71 -5.65 -6.96 -10.70
CA ASP A 71 -4.87 -6.76 -11.92
C ASP A 71 -3.37 -6.65 -11.61
N GLU A 72 -3.02 -5.94 -10.55
CA GLU A 72 -1.64 -5.84 -10.09
C GLU A 72 -1.10 -7.18 -9.58
N LEU A 73 -1.92 -8.02 -8.94
CA LEU A 73 -1.55 -9.38 -8.56
C LEU A 73 -1.22 -10.23 -9.81
N ILE A 74 -2.06 -10.19 -10.83
CA ILE A 74 -1.84 -10.91 -12.09
C ILE A 74 -0.52 -10.48 -12.72
N ASN A 75 -0.25 -9.16 -12.77
CA ASN A 75 1.02 -8.62 -13.26
C ASN A 75 2.21 -9.04 -12.39
N ALA A 76 2.07 -9.01 -11.07
CA ALA A 76 3.13 -9.40 -10.14
C ALA A 76 3.50 -10.89 -10.29
N LEU A 77 2.50 -11.74 -10.56
CA LEU A 77 2.70 -13.16 -10.83
C LEU A 77 3.36 -13.39 -12.21
N LEU A 78 2.95 -12.62 -13.23
CA LEU A 78 3.52 -12.68 -14.59
C LEU A 78 4.99 -12.28 -14.60
N MET A 79 5.32 -11.16 -13.93
CA MET A 79 6.67 -10.58 -13.89
C MET A 79 7.58 -11.23 -12.83
N ASN A 80 7.12 -12.27 -12.17
CA ASN A 80 7.84 -12.91 -11.07
C ASN A 80 8.35 -11.88 -10.02
N SER A 81 7.48 -10.93 -9.66
CA SER A 81 7.79 -9.90 -8.67
C SER A 81 8.08 -10.50 -7.29
N SER A 82 8.62 -9.69 -6.37
CA SER A 82 8.94 -10.15 -5.02
C SER A 82 7.75 -10.81 -4.33
N GLN A 83 8.01 -11.80 -3.48
CA GLN A 83 6.96 -12.49 -2.70
C GLN A 83 6.12 -11.49 -1.90
N LYS A 84 6.77 -10.51 -1.26
CA LYS A 84 6.07 -9.45 -0.52
C LYS A 84 5.04 -8.74 -1.39
N LYS A 85 5.40 -8.32 -2.59
CA LYS A 85 4.48 -7.65 -3.53
C LYS A 85 3.30 -8.55 -3.89
N ARG A 86 3.54 -9.81 -4.20
CA ARG A 86 2.48 -10.78 -4.52
C ARG A 86 1.51 -10.99 -3.37
N ILE A 87 2.02 -11.11 -2.13
CA ILE A 87 1.21 -11.24 -0.91
C ILE A 87 0.41 -9.98 -0.65
N ASP A 88 1.02 -8.81 -0.76
CA ASP A 88 0.36 -7.53 -0.54
C ASP A 88 -0.80 -7.32 -1.52
N CYS A 89 -0.58 -7.55 -2.82
CA CYS A 89 -1.63 -7.44 -3.84
C CYS A 89 -2.80 -8.40 -3.57
N ALA A 90 -2.50 -9.67 -3.25
CA ALA A 90 -3.53 -10.65 -2.92
C ALA A 90 -4.32 -10.25 -1.67
N GLY A 91 -3.63 -9.77 -0.63
CA GLY A 91 -4.25 -9.32 0.62
C GLY A 91 -5.16 -8.11 0.43
N GLN A 92 -4.75 -7.14 -0.36
CA GLN A 92 -5.57 -5.97 -0.69
C GLN A 92 -6.80 -6.36 -1.53
N ALA A 93 -6.65 -7.30 -2.46
CA ALA A 93 -7.79 -7.82 -3.22
C ALA A 93 -8.80 -8.52 -2.28
N VAL A 94 -8.36 -9.40 -1.38
CA VAL A 94 -9.21 -10.04 -0.36
C VAL A 94 -9.93 -8.99 0.50
N LYS A 95 -9.21 -8.00 1.02
CA LYS A 95 -9.77 -6.94 1.86
C LYS A 95 -10.90 -6.20 1.16
N ASN A 96 -10.73 -5.84 -0.10
CA ASN A 96 -11.78 -5.14 -0.85
C ASN A 96 -12.98 -6.03 -1.16
N LEU A 97 -12.81 -7.34 -1.38
CA LEU A 97 -13.93 -8.27 -1.49
C LEU A 97 -14.73 -8.37 -0.18
N ILE A 98 -14.04 -8.39 0.98
CA ILE A 98 -14.71 -8.37 2.29
C ILE A 98 -15.54 -7.09 2.46
N ASN A 99 -14.99 -5.94 2.07
CA ASN A 99 -15.70 -4.67 2.15
C ASN A 99 -16.92 -4.66 1.21
N MET A 100 -16.79 -5.18 -0.03
CA MET A 100 -17.91 -5.32 -0.95
C MET A 100 -18.99 -6.25 -0.38
N ARG A 101 -18.59 -7.36 0.27
CA ARG A 101 -19.52 -8.30 0.90
C ARG A 101 -20.42 -7.61 1.93
N GLY A 102 -19.83 -6.76 2.78
CA GLY A 102 -20.57 -6.03 3.82
C GLY A 102 -21.66 -5.08 3.30
N LEU A 103 -21.63 -4.76 2.01
CA LEU A 103 -22.56 -3.85 1.34
C LEU A 103 -23.65 -4.58 0.53
N LEU A 104 -23.63 -5.92 0.50
CA LEU A 104 -24.53 -6.72 -0.31
C LEU A 104 -25.61 -7.39 0.55
N ALA A 105 -26.77 -7.66 -0.06
CA ALA A 105 -27.84 -8.46 0.53
C ALA A 105 -27.40 -9.93 0.76
N PRO A 106 -28.00 -10.67 1.71
CA PRO A 106 -27.55 -11.99 2.15
C PRO A 106 -27.37 -13.03 1.04
N ASP A 107 -28.24 -13.02 0.04
CA ASP A 107 -28.15 -13.92 -1.12
C ASP A 107 -26.87 -13.68 -1.93
N LYS A 108 -26.52 -12.42 -2.15
CA LYS A 108 -25.30 -12.02 -2.85
C LYS A 108 -24.06 -12.19 -1.98
N GLN A 109 -24.19 -12.00 -0.67
CA GLN A 109 -23.10 -12.32 0.26
C GLN A 109 -22.72 -13.80 0.17
N ALA A 110 -23.70 -14.71 0.27
CA ALA A 110 -23.47 -16.14 0.19
C ALA A 110 -22.86 -16.58 -1.15
N LEU A 111 -23.20 -15.90 -2.24
CA LEU A 111 -22.56 -16.13 -3.54
C LEU A 111 -21.11 -15.61 -3.54
N LEU A 112 -20.84 -14.42 -3.00
CA LEU A 112 -19.50 -13.82 -2.96
C LEU A 112 -18.56 -14.60 -2.05
N ASP A 113 -19.07 -15.20 -0.97
CA ASP A 113 -18.28 -16.01 -0.02
C ASP A 113 -17.52 -17.15 -0.72
N LYS A 114 -18.11 -17.76 -1.75
CA LYS A 114 -17.46 -18.81 -2.56
C LYS A 114 -16.18 -18.29 -3.25
N TYR A 115 -16.23 -17.07 -3.75
CA TYR A 115 -15.09 -16.45 -4.44
C TYR A 115 -14.09 -15.88 -3.44
N LEU A 116 -14.57 -15.38 -2.31
CA LEU A 116 -13.75 -14.89 -1.23
C LEU A 116 -12.90 -16.02 -0.63
N THR A 117 -13.48 -17.20 -0.40
CA THR A 117 -12.73 -18.39 0.04
C THR A 117 -11.65 -18.75 -0.99
N ARG A 118 -11.99 -18.85 -2.27
CA ARG A 118 -11.03 -19.17 -3.34
C ARG A 118 -9.91 -18.13 -3.45
N MET A 119 -10.21 -16.86 -3.19
CA MET A 119 -9.20 -15.78 -3.20
C MET A 119 -8.29 -15.87 -1.97
N ALA A 120 -8.82 -16.20 -0.80
CA ALA A 120 -8.05 -16.42 0.42
C ALA A 120 -7.13 -17.65 0.26
N ASP A 121 -7.64 -18.75 -0.28
CA ASP A 121 -6.85 -19.95 -0.59
C ASP A 121 -5.69 -19.62 -1.54
N LEU A 122 -5.96 -18.81 -2.58
CA LEU A 122 -4.92 -18.36 -3.50
C LEU A 122 -3.86 -17.50 -2.79
N GLN A 123 -4.27 -16.61 -1.89
CA GLN A 123 -3.34 -15.83 -1.07
C GLN A 123 -2.44 -16.73 -0.22
N ASP A 124 -3.00 -17.76 0.40
CA ASP A 124 -2.22 -18.67 1.25
C ASP A 124 -1.26 -19.56 0.43
N LEU A 125 -1.67 -19.99 -0.76
CA LEU A 125 -0.76 -20.65 -1.71
C LEU A 125 0.42 -19.75 -2.10
N ILE A 126 0.17 -18.46 -2.37
CA ILE A 126 1.22 -17.48 -2.69
C ILE A 126 2.15 -17.25 -1.49
N LYS A 127 1.62 -17.19 -0.25
CA LYS A 127 2.43 -17.08 0.96
C LYS A 127 3.37 -18.27 1.15
N GLY A 128 2.89 -19.48 0.83
CA GLY A 128 3.69 -20.72 0.94
C GLY A 128 4.75 -20.86 -0.15
N ASP A 129 4.60 -20.17 -1.30
CA ASP A 129 5.53 -20.27 -2.44
C ASP A 129 6.55 -19.12 -2.42
N ILE A 130 7.54 -19.24 -1.54
CA ILE A 130 8.59 -18.23 -1.35
C ILE A 130 9.33 -17.93 -2.67
N TYR A 131 9.61 -18.94 -3.46
CA TYR A 131 10.40 -18.85 -4.68
C TYR A 131 9.58 -18.55 -5.94
N GLY A 132 8.25 -18.53 -5.86
CA GLY A 132 7.38 -18.28 -7.01
C GLY A 132 7.40 -19.36 -8.08
N ARG A 133 7.65 -20.59 -7.70
CA ARG A 133 7.71 -21.74 -8.64
C ARG A 133 6.39 -22.01 -9.34
N ASN A 134 5.28 -21.66 -8.71
CA ASN A 134 3.93 -21.92 -9.19
C ASN A 134 3.23 -20.67 -9.72
N ASN A 135 3.95 -19.56 -9.97
CA ASN A 135 3.37 -18.30 -10.38
C ASN A 135 2.46 -18.40 -11.62
N ALA A 136 2.80 -19.24 -12.60
CA ALA A 136 1.95 -19.44 -13.78
C ALA A 136 0.59 -20.06 -13.42
N THR A 137 0.58 -21.06 -12.54
CA THR A 137 -0.66 -21.68 -12.04
C THR A 137 -1.48 -20.72 -11.19
N TYR A 138 -0.84 -19.93 -10.33
CA TYR A 138 -1.53 -18.93 -9.50
C TYR A 138 -2.11 -17.80 -10.34
N ARG A 139 -1.41 -17.37 -11.38
CA ARG A 139 -1.92 -16.41 -12.35
C ARG A 139 -3.19 -16.93 -13.03
N GLN A 140 -3.17 -18.17 -13.53
CA GLN A 140 -4.36 -18.76 -14.15
C GLN A 140 -5.54 -18.81 -13.19
N LYS A 141 -5.32 -19.19 -11.92
CA LYS A 141 -6.37 -19.15 -10.88
C LYS A 141 -6.89 -17.73 -10.65
N ALA A 142 -6.00 -16.73 -10.60
CA ALA A 142 -6.37 -15.33 -10.46
C ALA A 142 -7.18 -14.84 -11.67
N ASP A 143 -6.78 -15.17 -12.90
CA ASP A 143 -7.51 -14.80 -14.11
C ASP A 143 -8.94 -15.36 -14.10
N VAL A 144 -9.12 -16.64 -13.75
CA VAL A 144 -10.46 -17.26 -13.63
C VAL A 144 -11.30 -16.56 -12.56
N LEU A 145 -10.73 -16.30 -11.37
CA LEU A 145 -11.42 -15.57 -10.31
C LEU A 145 -11.86 -14.18 -10.75
N LYS A 146 -10.99 -13.45 -11.46
CA LYS A 146 -11.31 -12.14 -12.01
C LYS A 146 -12.51 -12.20 -12.95
N MET A 147 -12.52 -13.15 -13.88
CA MET A 147 -13.60 -13.30 -14.83
C MET A 147 -14.93 -13.63 -14.15
N ASP A 148 -14.90 -14.52 -13.15
CA ASP A 148 -16.08 -14.88 -12.38
C ASP A 148 -16.62 -13.69 -11.60
N ILE A 149 -15.77 -12.96 -10.87
CA ILE A 149 -16.20 -11.80 -10.08
C ILE A 149 -16.72 -10.68 -10.97
N LEU A 150 -16.08 -10.40 -12.10
CA LEU A 150 -16.58 -9.43 -13.09
C LEU A 150 -17.96 -9.81 -13.61
N ARG A 151 -18.20 -11.11 -13.85
CA ARG A 151 -19.48 -11.62 -14.38
C ARG A 151 -20.62 -11.47 -13.39
N TYR A 152 -20.40 -11.74 -12.10
CA TYR A 152 -21.48 -11.83 -11.11
C TYR A 152 -21.59 -10.63 -10.18
N PHE A 153 -20.53 -9.82 -10.04
CA PHE A 153 -20.42 -8.73 -9.05
C PHE A 153 -20.08 -7.37 -9.66
N SER A 154 -20.05 -7.23 -11.00
CA SER A 154 -20.03 -5.89 -11.60
C SER A 154 -21.27 -5.11 -11.15
N PHE A 155 -21.16 -3.80 -10.99
CA PHE A 155 -22.20 -2.94 -10.43
C PHE A 155 -23.58 -3.21 -10.99
N ASN A 156 -23.72 -3.29 -12.32
CA ASN A 156 -24.99 -3.56 -13.00
C ASN A 156 -25.66 -4.91 -12.62
N LYS A 157 -24.92 -5.83 -12.02
CA LYS A 157 -25.41 -7.16 -11.60
C LYS A 157 -25.86 -7.21 -10.15
N VAL A 158 -25.44 -6.23 -9.35
CA VAL A 158 -25.68 -6.21 -7.90
C VAL A 158 -26.38 -4.93 -7.41
N GLU A 159 -26.61 -3.95 -8.27
CA GLU A 159 -27.17 -2.65 -7.92
C GLU A 159 -28.41 -2.76 -7.03
N LYS A 160 -29.33 -3.68 -7.36
CA LYS A 160 -30.58 -3.93 -6.59
C LYS A 160 -30.38 -4.74 -5.31
N SER A 161 -29.17 -5.22 -5.07
CA SER A 161 -28.80 -6.04 -3.91
C SER A 161 -27.83 -5.30 -2.97
N ILE A 162 -27.59 -4.01 -3.18
CA ILE A 162 -26.83 -3.15 -2.27
C ILE A 162 -27.77 -2.65 -1.19
N ILE A 163 -27.35 -2.77 0.08
CA ILE A 163 -28.14 -2.46 1.28
C ILE A 163 -27.64 -1.21 1.98
#